data_149c91ea0ad9fa79cc17e1c1487dda68
#
_entry.id   149c91ea0ad9fa79cc17e1c1487dda68
#
_cell.length_a   1.000
_cell.length_b   1.000
_cell.length_c   1.000
_cell.angle_alpha   90.00
_cell.angle_beta   90.00
_cell.angle_gamma   90.00
#
_symmetry.space_group_name_H-M   'P 1'
#
loop_
_entity.id
_entity.type
_entity.pdbx_description
1 polymer ?
#
loop_
_entity_poly.entity_id
_entity_poly.type
_entity_poly.pdbx_seq_one_letter_code
_entity_poly.pdbx_strand_id
1 'polypeptide(L)'
;LRKLFDARGSAIHGASCVHVRHSDNPTPGEPMTNDWLFLGSPQCAALFASLHDVSRYRIATMGAGTSQSLPSGTPIAWTGSGNPERVFGELSQVVGDSAVWIPHANRTMRRWEGHLLHAKPWHFYNVEAKVVQLPSHDVALVSSPSNAEGYKASGGTAPVVAIGETTAKKVREIGLTLAGTAA
;
A
#
# COMPACT_ATOMS: atom_id res chain seq x y z
N LEU A 1 -14.25 11.88 1.24
CA LEU A 1 -15.22 10.77 1.33
C LEU A 1 -16.21 11.04 2.47
N ARG A 2 -15.76 11.22 3.72
CA ARG A 2 -16.63 11.45 4.89
C ARG A 2 -17.64 12.59 4.67
N LYS A 3 -17.18 13.77 4.22
CA LYS A 3 -18.06 14.92 3.92
C LYS A 3 -19.15 14.61 2.88
N LEU A 4 -18.87 13.74 1.92
CA LEU A 4 -19.85 13.34 0.89
C LEU A 4 -20.97 12.47 1.47
N PHE A 5 -20.61 11.58 2.40
CA PHE A 5 -21.58 10.69 3.04
C PHE A 5 -22.40 11.44 4.11
N ASP A 6 -21.76 12.30 4.89
CA ASP A 6 -22.45 13.16 5.88
C ASP A 6 -23.52 14.03 5.20
N ALA A 7 -23.23 14.57 4.01
CA ALA A 7 -24.19 15.34 3.21
C ALA A 7 -25.40 14.54 2.72
N ARG A 8 -25.33 13.19 2.75
CA ARG A 8 -26.40 12.27 2.35
C ARG A 8 -27.06 11.56 3.54
N GLY A 9 -26.76 11.99 4.76
CA GLY A 9 -27.27 11.36 5.98
C GLY A 9 -26.73 9.96 6.27
N SER A 10 -25.63 9.56 5.64
CA SER A 10 -24.99 8.26 5.83
C SER A 10 -23.82 8.35 6.80
N ALA A 11 -23.79 7.49 7.82
CA ALA A 11 -22.67 7.40 8.75
C ALA A 11 -21.51 6.55 8.17
N ILE A 12 -20.26 7.03 8.30
CA ILE A 12 -19.08 6.25 7.96
C ILE A 12 -18.33 5.89 9.24
N HIS A 13 -18.12 4.59 9.40
CA HIS A 13 -17.25 4.03 10.43
C HIS A 13 -15.98 3.47 9.79
N GLY A 14 -14.82 3.81 10.34
CA GLY A 14 -13.53 3.28 9.89
C GLY A 14 -12.99 2.27 10.89
N ALA A 15 -12.55 1.12 10.39
CA ALA A 15 -11.84 0.12 11.17
C ALA A 15 -10.63 -0.40 10.37
N SER A 16 -9.48 -0.58 11.06
CA SER A 16 -8.33 -1.23 10.43
C SER A 16 -8.39 -2.73 10.69
N CYS A 17 -8.75 -3.49 9.67
CA CYS A 17 -8.80 -4.95 9.70
C CYS A 17 -7.44 -5.61 9.38
N VAL A 18 -6.36 -4.85 9.39
CA VAL A 18 -5.00 -5.35 9.20
C VAL A 18 -4.08 -4.86 10.29
N HIS A 19 -3.10 -5.70 10.61
CA HIS A 19 -1.95 -5.35 11.43
C HIS A 19 -0.71 -5.28 10.55
N VAL A 20 0.08 -4.22 10.71
CA VAL A 20 1.35 -4.03 10.00
C VAL A 20 2.47 -4.13 11.02
N ARG A 21 3.41 -5.05 10.77
CA ARG A 21 4.60 -5.25 11.62
C ARG A 21 5.85 -5.11 10.78
N HIS A 22 6.85 -4.43 11.32
CA HIS A 22 8.19 -4.50 10.76
C HIS A 22 8.67 -5.95 10.70
N SER A 23 9.42 -6.30 9.67
CA SER A 23 10.05 -7.61 9.52
C SER A 23 11.46 -7.56 10.11
N ASP A 24 11.85 -8.62 10.81
CA ASP A 24 13.22 -8.75 11.35
C ASP A 24 14.25 -9.11 10.28
N ASN A 25 13.86 -9.12 9.01
CA ASN A 25 14.80 -9.38 7.92
C ASN A 25 15.86 -8.27 7.84
N PRO A 26 17.13 -8.62 7.70
CA PRO A 26 18.20 -7.64 7.57
C PRO A 26 18.04 -6.81 6.30
N THR A 27 18.51 -5.58 6.35
CA THR A 27 18.65 -4.75 5.16
C THR A 27 19.54 -5.44 4.13
N PRO A 28 19.25 -5.33 2.82
CA PRO A 28 20.07 -5.95 1.77
C PRO A 28 21.43 -5.25 1.57
N GLY A 29 21.89 -4.45 2.51
CA GLY A 29 23.16 -3.71 2.54
C GLY A 29 23.00 -2.26 2.95
N GLU A 30 24.01 -1.45 2.76
CA GLU A 30 23.99 -0.01 2.99
C GLU A 30 23.68 0.74 1.70
N PRO A 31 22.85 1.80 1.75
CA PRO A 31 22.62 2.64 0.59
C PRO A 31 23.88 3.43 0.21
N MET A 32 24.12 3.52 -1.08
CA MET A 32 25.16 4.41 -1.60
C MET A 32 24.57 5.78 -1.95
N THR A 33 25.44 6.77 -2.06
CA THR A 33 25.01 8.09 -2.57
C THR A 33 24.39 7.94 -3.94
N ASN A 34 23.18 8.51 -4.13
CA ASN A 34 22.33 8.41 -5.31
C ASN A 34 21.48 7.13 -5.46
N ASP A 35 21.55 6.18 -4.54
CA ASP A 35 20.57 5.09 -4.55
C ASP A 35 19.15 5.63 -4.38
N TRP A 36 18.23 5.02 -5.10
CA TRP A 36 16.81 5.35 -5.01
C TRP A 36 16.12 4.50 -3.95
N LEU A 37 15.13 5.08 -3.28
CA LEU A 37 14.20 4.39 -2.41
C LEU A 37 12.80 4.51 -2.99
N PHE A 38 12.22 3.40 -3.44
CA PHE A 38 10.84 3.37 -3.92
C PHE A 38 9.87 2.93 -2.82
N LEU A 39 8.97 3.82 -2.43
CA LEU A 39 7.94 3.59 -1.43
C LEU A 39 6.60 3.29 -2.09
N GLY A 40 6.15 2.04 -2.00
CA GLY A 40 5.02 1.50 -2.75
C GLY A 40 3.64 1.75 -2.15
N SER A 41 3.55 2.28 -0.92
CA SER A 41 2.26 2.57 -0.27
C SER A 41 2.40 3.58 0.86
N PRO A 42 1.31 4.26 1.27
CA PRO A 42 1.30 5.15 2.44
C PRO A 42 1.81 4.49 3.71
N GLN A 43 1.41 3.24 3.98
CA GLN A 43 1.83 2.47 5.15
C GLN A 43 3.33 2.15 5.12
N CYS A 44 3.84 1.75 3.94
CA CYS A 44 5.27 1.53 3.75
C CYS A 44 6.07 2.81 4.00
N ALA A 45 5.62 3.94 3.46
CA ALA A 45 6.29 5.23 3.61
C ALA A 45 6.34 5.69 5.07
N ALA A 46 5.20 5.64 5.77
CA ALA A 46 5.12 6.02 7.17
C ALA A 46 5.98 5.12 8.06
N LEU A 47 5.91 3.79 7.87
CA LEU A 47 6.71 2.84 8.64
C LEU A 47 8.20 3.01 8.37
N PHE A 48 8.61 3.17 7.11
CA PHE A 48 10.00 3.35 6.75
C PHE A 48 10.56 4.62 7.38
N ALA A 49 9.86 5.74 7.26
CA ALA A 49 10.28 7.01 7.83
C ALA A 49 10.33 7.02 9.38
N SER A 50 9.59 6.13 10.04
CA SER A 50 9.63 5.99 11.50
C SER A 50 10.85 5.21 12.01
N LEU A 51 11.48 4.41 11.15
CA LEU A 51 12.57 3.49 11.52
C LEU A 51 13.92 3.83 10.87
N HIS A 52 13.89 4.57 9.75
CA HIS A 52 15.08 4.87 8.96
C HIS A 52 15.14 6.35 8.56
N ASP A 53 16.34 6.84 8.40
CA ASP A 53 16.61 8.18 7.87
C ASP A 53 16.38 8.19 6.34
N VAL A 54 15.25 8.73 5.94
CA VAL A 54 14.87 8.86 4.52
C VAL A 54 15.75 9.82 3.73
N SER A 55 16.47 10.73 4.40
CA SER A 55 17.34 11.72 3.74
C SER A 55 18.56 11.11 3.05
N ARG A 56 18.89 9.87 3.36
CA ARG A 56 19.98 9.10 2.75
C ARG A 56 19.71 8.63 1.32
N TYR A 57 18.49 8.80 0.84
CA TYR A 57 18.02 8.26 -0.44
C TYR A 57 17.43 9.34 -1.34
N ARG A 58 17.46 9.07 -2.64
CA ARG A 58 16.59 9.76 -3.60
C ARG A 58 15.22 9.10 -3.56
N ILE A 59 14.21 9.79 -3.03
CA ILE A 59 12.91 9.18 -2.77
C ILE A 59 12.04 9.19 -4.02
N ALA A 60 11.55 8.00 -4.36
CA ALA A 60 10.48 7.79 -5.33
C ALA A 60 9.25 7.20 -4.63
N THR A 61 8.05 7.64 -4.99
CA THR A 61 6.80 7.16 -4.40
C THR A 61 5.85 6.61 -5.45
N MET A 62 5.01 5.67 -5.06
CA MET A 62 3.95 5.10 -5.91
C MET A 62 3.06 6.19 -6.53
N GLY A 63 2.69 7.18 -5.74
CA GLY A 63 1.80 8.27 -6.14
C GLY A 63 1.61 9.27 -5.01
N ALA A 64 0.81 10.30 -5.26
CA ALA A 64 0.61 11.44 -4.35
C ALA A 64 0.18 11.03 -2.92
N GLY A 65 -0.68 10.02 -2.76
CA GLY A 65 -1.08 9.54 -1.43
C GLY A 65 0.07 8.96 -0.63
N THR A 66 1.05 8.32 -1.29
CA THR A 66 2.27 7.82 -0.64
C THR A 66 3.20 8.97 -0.27
N SER A 67 3.36 9.95 -1.15
CA SER A 67 4.15 11.17 -0.89
C SER A 67 3.67 11.91 0.35
N GLN A 68 2.36 12.07 0.49
CA GLN A 68 1.72 12.77 1.62
C GLN A 68 1.87 12.04 2.97
N SER A 69 2.28 10.78 2.96
CA SER A 69 2.49 9.98 4.18
C SER A 69 3.91 10.09 4.73
N LEU A 70 4.80 10.78 4.04
CA LEU A 70 6.13 11.11 4.51
C LEU A 70 6.10 12.35 5.42
N PRO A 71 7.10 12.51 6.33
CA PRO A 71 7.23 13.72 7.12
C PRO A 71 7.26 14.98 6.26
N SER A 72 6.65 16.06 6.78
CA SER A 72 6.66 17.35 6.07
C SER A 72 8.09 17.82 5.79
N GLY A 73 8.32 18.31 4.58
CA GLY A 73 9.64 18.75 4.13
C GLY A 73 10.55 17.64 3.61
N THR A 74 10.12 16.38 3.60
CA THR A 74 10.90 15.31 2.97
C THR A 74 11.07 15.59 1.46
N PRO A 75 12.31 15.68 0.94
CA PRO A 75 12.54 15.92 -0.47
C PRO A 75 12.17 14.67 -1.29
N ILE A 76 11.15 14.77 -2.13
CA ILE A 76 10.71 13.68 -3.01
C ILE A 76 11.23 13.97 -4.41
N ALA A 77 12.11 13.08 -4.91
CA ALA A 77 12.73 13.24 -6.22
C ALA A 77 11.77 12.85 -7.36
N TRP A 78 10.82 11.93 -7.11
CA TRP A 78 9.85 11.50 -8.10
C TRP A 78 8.57 10.96 -7.47
N THR A 79 7.42 11.28 -8.09
CA THR A 79 6.11 10.76 -7.70
C THR A 79 5.45 10.11 -8.91
N GLY A 80 5.13 8.84 -8.79
CA GLY A 80 4.49 8.05 -9.85
C GLY A 80 3.02 8.37 -10.04
N SER A 81 2.44 7.77 -11.07
CA SER A 81 1.03 7.92 -11.46
C SER A 81 0.02 7.33 -10.45
N GLY A 82 0.48 6.55 -9.48
CA GLY A 82 -0.38 5.79 -8.58
C GLY A 82 -0.92 4.49 -9.20
N ASN A 83 -0.60 4.21 -10.46
CA ASN A 83 -1.02 2.99 -11.15
C ASN A 83 0.03 1.88 -10.97
N PRO A 84 -0.28 0.80 -10.23
CA PRO A 84 0.69 -0.25 -9.94
C PRO A 84 1.13 -1.07 -11.16
N GLU A 85 0.39 -1.03 -12.27
CA GLU A 85 0.76 -1.71 -13.53
C GLU A 85 1.78 -0.90 -14.35
N ARG A 86 1.84 0.42 -14.14
CA ARG A 86 2.63 1.33 -14.97
C ARG A 86 3.84 1.90 -14.25
N VAL A 87 3.74 2.05 -12.93
CA VAL A 87 4.69 2.83 -12.12
C VAL A 87 6.14 2.37 -12.26
N PHE A 88 6.41 1.08 -12.40
CA PHE A 88 7.78 0.60 -12.54
C PHE A 88 8.36 0.84 -13.93
N GLY A 89 7.54 0.80 -14.98
CA GLY A 89 7.94 1.25 -16.31
C GLY A 89 8.20 2.76 -16.36
N GLU A 90 7.39 3.56 -15.67
CA GLU A 90 7.60 5.00 -15.53
C GLU A 90 8.88 5.31 -14.71
N LEU A 91 9.09 4.60 -13.61
CA LEU A 91 10.25 4.77 -12.73
C LEU A 91 11.56 4.41 -13.45
N SER A 92 11.59 3.34 -14.24
CA SER A 92 12.80 2.90 -14.95
C SER A 92 13.37 3.98 -15.86
N GLN A 93 12.51 4.81 -16.47
CA GLN A 93 12.93 5.94 -17.32
C GLN A 93 13.63 7.06 -16.52
N VAL A 94 13.38 7.12 -15.21
CA VAL A 94 13.92 8.17 -14.33
C VAL A 94 15.20 7.71 -13.63
N VAL A 95 15.24 6.46 -13.19
CA VAL A 95 16.35 5.94 -12.39
C VAL A 95 17.54 5.46 -13.24
N GLY A 96 17.30 5.10 -14.50
CA GLY A 96 18.32 4.52 -15.38
C GLY A 96 18.96 3.29 -14.74
N ASP A 97 20.29 3.28 -14.71
CA ASP A 97 21.09 2.19 -14.13
C ASP A 97 21.34 2.32 -12.61
N SER A 98 20.65 3.24 -11.93
CA SER A 98 20.82 3.41 -10.49
C SER A 98 20.18 2.25 -9.73
N ALA A 99 20.74 1.91 -8.55
CA ALA A 99 20.13 0.96 -7.65
C ALA A 99 18.84 1.51 -7.04
N VAL A 100 17.81 0.66 -6.96
CA VAL A 100 16.49 1.01 -6.42
C VAL A 100 16.14 0.08 -5.28
N TRP A 101 16.12 0.61 -4.07
CA TRP A 101 15.68 -0.08 -2.87
C TRP A 101 14.16 -0.13 -2.85
N ILE A 102 13.61 -1.33 -2.61
CA ILE A 102 12.18 -1.57 -2.65
C ILE A 102 11.74 -2.27 -1.37
N PRO A 103 11.52 -1.53 -0.27
CA PRO A 103 10.89 -2.10 0.92
C PRO A 103 9.47 -2.53 0.58
N HIS A 104 9.15 -3.79 0.85
CA HIS A 104 7.87 -4.37 0.45
C HIS A 104 7.26 -5.26 1.54
N ALA A 105 5.96 -5.53 1.42
CA ALA A 105 5.24 -6.44 2.27
C ALA A 105 5.52 -7.91 1.92
N ASN A 106 5.23 -8.82 2.86
CA ASN A 106 5.27 -10.27 2.66
C ASN A 106 4.43 -10.77 1.46
N ARG A 107 3.38 -10.03 1.07
CA ARG A 107 2.44 -10.40 0.00
C ARG A 107 2.48 -9.42 -1.16
N THR A 108 3.69 -9.03 -1.59
CA THR A 108 3.81 -8.10 -2.71
C THR A 108 3.83 -8.83 -4.05
N MET A 109 3.22 -8.20 -5.07
CA MET A 109 3.34 -8.64 -6.47
C MET A 109 4.60 -8.00 -7.04
N ARG A 110 5.66 -8.76 -7.27
CA ARG A 110 7.00 -8.30 -7.69
C ARG A 110 7.03 -7.63 -9.07
N ARG A 111 6.21 -6.60 -9.27
CA ARG A 111 6.03 -5.90 -10.55
C ARG A 111 7.25 -5.09 -11.03
N TRP A 112 8.28 -4.94 -10.19
CA TRP A 112 9.55 -4.34 -10.58
C TRP A 112 10.41 -5.28 -11.43
N GLU A 113 10.16 -6.59 -11.37
CA GLU A 113 10.87 -7.57 -12.17
C GLU A 113 10.66 -7.29 -13.67
N GLY A 114 11.74 -7.23 -14.42
CA GLY A 114 11.72 -6.88 -15.85
C GLY A 114 11.70 -5.37 -16.15
N HIS A 115 11.52 -4.50 -15.15
CA HIS A 115 11.55 -3.04 -15.33
C HIS A 115 12.78 -2.37 -14.73
N LEU A 116 13.26 -2.86 -13.59
CA LEU A 116 14.38 -2.26 -12.87
C LEU A 116 15.59 -3.20 -12.89
N LEU A 117 16.69 -2.75 -13.52
CA LEU A 117 17.89 -3.56 -13.70
C LEU A 117 18.59 -3.86 -12.36
N HIS A 118 18.67 -2.87 -11.48
CA HIS A 118 19.34 -2.96 -10.18
C HIS A 118 18.36 -2.81 -9.01
N ALA A 119 17.23 -3.55 -9.08
CA ALA A 119 16.29 -3.63 -7.97
C ALA A 119 16.93 -4.31 -6.75
N LYS A 120 16.79 -3.69 -5.58
CA LYS A 120 17.17 -4.23 -4.25
C LYS A 120 15.89 -4.44 -3.43
N PRO A 121 15.12 -5.52 -3.68
CA PRO A 121 13.91 -5.80 -2.93
C PRO A 121 14.26 -6.15 -1.48
N TRP A 122 13.47 -5.61 -0.55
CA TRP A 122 13.63 -5.83 0.87
C TRP A 122 12.28 -6.17 1.49
N HIS A 123 12.12 -7.42 1.97
CA HIS A 123 10.95 -7.80 2.75
C HIS A 123 10.99 -7.05 4.09
N PHE A 124 10.40 -5.88 4.09
CA PHE A 124 10.52 -4.88 5.15
C PHE A 124 9.41 -4.98 6.20
N TYR A 125 8.21 -5.43 5.83
CA TYR A 125 7.09 -5.54 6.75
C TYR A 125 6.13 -6.66 6.38
N ASN A 126 5.37 -7.10 7.40
CA ASN A 126 4.29 -8.06 7.24
C ASN A 126 2.94 -7.36 7.36
N VAL A 127 1.99 -7.77 6.53
CA VAL A 127 0.59 -7.38 6.62
C VAL A 127 -0.22 -8.63 6.95
N GLU A 128 -0.88 -8.60 8.09
CA GLU A 128 -1.66 -9.72 8.63
C GLU A 128 -3.11 -9.28 8.83
N ALA A 129 -4.05 -10.20 8.61
CA ALA A 129 -5.44 -9.97 8.96
C ALA A 129 -5.58 -9.78 10.48
N LYS A 130 -6.37 -8.80 10.88
CA LYS A 130 -6.66 -8.50 12.28
C LYS A 130 -8.16 -8.64 12.51
N VAL A 131 -8.55 -9.45 13.48
CA VAL A 131 -9.93 -9.52 13.94
C VAL A 131 -10.24 -8.27 14.75
N VAL A 132 -11.33 -7.59 14.39
CA VAL A 132 -11.80 -6.38 15.06
C VAL A 132 -13.30 -6.47 15.29
N GLN A 133 -13.80 -5.74 16.29
CA GLN A 133 -15.23 -5.57 16.43
C GLN A 133 -15.74 -4.62 15.36
N LEU A 134 -16.58 -5.12 14.47
CA LEU A 134 -17.22 -4.34 13.43
C LEU A 134 -18.47 -3.66 13.99
N PRO A 135 -18.69 -2.36 13.71
CA PRO A 135 -19.99 -1.73 13.97
C PRO A 135 -21.08 -2.35 13.06
N SER A 136 -22.34 -2.18 13.42
CA SER A 136 -23.46 -2.49 12.50
C SER A 136 -23.35 -1.61 11.26
N HIS A 137 -23.47 -2.21 10.07
CA HIS A 137 -23.33 -1.51 8.80
C HIS A 137 -24.05 -2.27 7.66
N ASP A 138 -24.51 -1.55 6.67
CA ASP A 138 -25.24 -2.08 5.50
C ASP A 138 -24.30 -2.45 4.35
N VAL A 139 -23.13 -1.82 4.27
CA VAL A 139 -22.12 -2.04 3.23
C VAL A 139 -20.73 -1.79 3.79
N ALA A 140 -19.74 -2.57 3.33
CA ALA A 140 -18.33 -2.38 3.67
C ALA A 140 -17.54 -1.92 2.44
N LEU A 141 -16.72 -0.86 2.59
CA LEU A 141 -15.72 -0.48 1.60
C LEU A 141 -14.37 -1.07 1.98
N VAL A 142 -13.80 -1.92 1.14
CA VAL A 142 -12.48 -2.52 1.38
C VAL A 142 -11.44 -2.04 0.37
N SER A 143 -10.29 -1.62 0.89
CA SER A 143 -9.24 -0.96 0.12
C SER A 143 -8.12 -1.89 -0.34
N SER A 144 -8.08 -3.13 0.14
CA SER A 144 -7.04 -4.10 -0.24
C SER A 144 -7.52 -5.54 -0.03
N PRO A 145 -6.87 -6.53 -0.67
CA PRO A 145 -7.12 -7.95 -0.40
C PRO A 145 -6.98 -8.34 1.08
N SER A 146 -5.97 -7.81 1.77
CA SER A 146 -5.75 -8.08 3.20
C SER A 146 -6.86 -7.51 4.08
N ASN A 147 -7.41 -6.33 3.72
CA ASN A 147 -8.57 -5.76 4.41
C ASN A 147 -9.83 -6.60 4.20
N ALA A 148 -10.02 -7.19 3.02
CA ALA A 148 -11.13 -8.12 2.77
C ALA A 148 -11.01 -9.39 3.63
N GLU A 149 -9.80 -9.95 3.74
CA GLU A 149 -9.53 -11.10 4.61
C GLU A 149 -9.80 -10.76 6.08
N GLY A 150 -9.32 -9.62 6.56
CA GLY A 150 -9.54 -9.17 7.93
C GLY A 150 -11.02 -8.85 8.23
N TYR A 151 -11.74 -8.27 7.27
CA TYR A 151 -13.18 -8.04 7.37
C TYR A 151 -13.94 -9.36 7.52
N LYS A 152 -13.63 -10.38 6.68
CA LYS A 152 -14.23 -11.71 6.81
C LYS A 152 -13.87 -12.38 8.13
N ALA A 153 -12.60 -12.33 8.53
CA ALA A 153 -12.14 -12.88 9.83
C ALA A 153 -12.83 -12.22 11.02
N SER A 154 -13.23 -10.97 10.88
CA SER A 154 -14.00 -10.21 11.89
C SER A 154 -15.51 -10.51 11.90
N GLY A 155 -15.97 -11.49 11.11
CA GLY A 155 -17.38 -11.85 11.01
C GLY A 155 -18.20 -10.92 10.10
N GLY A 156 -17.56 -10.14 9.24
CA GLY A 156 -18.24 -9.25 8.30
C GLY A 156 -19.02 -10.05 7.25
N THR A 157 -20.30 -9.74 7.10
CA THR A 157 -21.25 -10.41 6.18
C THR A 157 -21.97 -9.44 5.24
N ALA A 158 -21.92 -8.14 5.50
CA ALA A 158 -22.55 -7.15 4.65
C ALA A 158 -21.89 -7.11 3.25
N PRO A 159 -22.64 -6.71 2.20
CA PRO A 159 -22.08 -6.56 0.86
C PRO A 159 -20.86 -5.63 0.83
N VAL A 160 -19.89 -5.97 -0.01
CA VAL A 160 -18.58 -5.28 -0.05
C VAL A 160 -18.45 -4.50 -1.35
N VAL A 161 -18.02 -3.26 -1.26
CA VAL A 161 -17.48 -2.48 -2.37
C VAL A 161 -15.96 -2.54 -2.31
N ALA A 162 -15.31 -2.99 -3.38
CA ALA A 162 -13.86 -3.05 -3.49
C ALA A 162 -13.29 -1.82 -4.18
N ILE A 163 -12.15 -1.29 -3.73
CA ILE A 163 -11.51 -0.12 -4.38
C ILE A 163 -10.98 -0.44 -5.78
N GLY A 164 -10.63 -1.70 -6.06
CA GLY A 164 -10.10 -2.08 -7.37
C GLY A 164 -10.23 -3.57 -7.64
N GLU A 165 -9.95 -3.97 -8.88
CA GLU A 165 -10.22 -5.34 -9.35
C GLU A 165 -9.44 -6.42 -8.59
N THR A 166 -8.18 -6.16 -8.19
CA THR A 166 -7.41 -7.10 -7.36
C THR A 166 -8.11 -7.40 -6.03
N THR A 167 -8.71 -6.37 -5.42
CA THR A 167 -9.49 -6.51 -4.18
C THR A 167 -10.82 -7.20 -4.44
N ALA A 168 -11.51 -6.84 -5.54
CA ALA A 168 -12.77 -7.46 -5.96
C ALA A 168 -12.60 -8.97 -6.20
N LYS A 169 -11.52 -9.38 -6.86
CA LYS A 169 -11.16 -10.79 -7.04
C LYS A 169 -11.03 -11.49 -5.69
N LYS A 170 -10.29 -10.91 -4.75
CA LYS A 170 -10.13 -11.48 -3.40
C LYS A 170 -11.46 -11.60 -2.66
N VAL A 171 -12.33 -10.59 -2.74
CA VAL A 171 -13.67 -10.60 -2.12
C VAL A 171 -14.48 -11.82 -2.60
N ARG A 172 -14.49 -12.09 -3.92
CA ARG A 172 -15.16 -13.26 -4.50
C ARG A 172 -14.51 -14.58 -4.04
N GLU A 173 -13.17 -14.67 -4.09
CA GLU A 173 -12.41 -15.87 -3.69
C GLU A 173 -12.71 -16.31 -2.26
N ILE A 174 -12.85 -15.36 -1.35
CA ILE A 174 -13.13 -15.66 0.06
C ILE A 174 -14.61 -15.76 0.38
N GLY A 175 -15.49 -15.74 -0.63
CA GLY A 175 -16.93 -15.95 -0.48
C GLY A 175 -17.68 -14.79 0.18
N LEU A 176 -17.21 -13.56 0.05
CA LEU A 176 -17.95 -12.35 0.39
C LEU A 176 -18.79 -11.87 -0.80
N THR A 177 -19.95 -11.27 -0.52
CA THR A 177 -20.80 -10.69 -1.56
C THR A 177 -20.21 -9.39 -2.08
N LEU A 178 -19.80 -9.34 -3.35
CA LEU A 178 -19.33 -8.12 -4.00
C LEU A 178 -20.51 -7.28 -4.48
N ALA A 179 -20.68 -6.08 -3.93
CA ALA A 179 -21.70 -5.11 -4.36
C ALA A 179 -21.23 -4.23 -5.52
N GLY A 180 -19.90 -4.03 -5.67
CA GLY A 180 -19.33 -3.23 -6.74
C GLY A 180 -17.83 -3.03 -6.60
N THR A 181 -17.24 -2.43 -7.64
CA THR A 181 -15.84 -2.00 -7.64
C THR A 181 -15.81 -0.49 -7.88
N ALA A 182 -15.12 0.25 -7.02
CA ALA A 182 -14.89 1.67 -7.26
C ALA A 182 -13.86 1.80 -8.38
N ALA A 183 -14.27 2.40 -9.48
CA ALA A 183 -13.40 2.72 -10.62
C ALA A 183 -12.60 4.00 -10.37
#